data_ab26695b18b58b11202e985d4fdb7344
#
_entry.id   ab26695b18b58b11202e985d4fdb7344
#
_cell.length_a   1.000
_cell.length_b   1.000
_cell.length_c   1.000
_cell.angle_alpha   90.00
_cell.angle_beta   90.00
_cell.angle_gamma   90.00
#
_symmetry.space_group_name_H-M   'P 1'
#
loop_
_entity.id
_entity.type
_entity.pdbx_description
1 polymer ?
#
loop_
_entity_poly.entity_id
_entity_poly.type
_entity_poly.pdbx_seq_one_letter_code
_entity_poly.pdbx_strand_id
1 'polypeptide(L)'
;MSNSSLSCMRKISPMQSGRKSHAIERITPHCVVGQTSIEWLCDFFYSSGKEASCNYGIGTDGRIGTIVDEIDHSWCTSNWDNDDRAVTIECASDSFHPYAFNANVWKSLVNLCADICQRNGKKKLLWFGDKATTLAYRPKSDEMVLTAHRWFDNKSCPGDYAYSRLGQLAKEVNQKLGGVPAESFKAYQGQVNADDGLNCRTSPISGNVLKTYPDGTVVIISKEDGNWGYTGEGWVCLDYINKIASAKDPATKEEEIMDGKQFNKFFNEMRQQWRDNDASPYSEDARKWAVDSGLIKGSSSGEFNGMWEDLMTREQLVTVLYRFAKLMGQV
;
A
#
# COMPACT_ATOMS: atom_id res chain seq x y z
N MET A 1 -16.24 -15.58 22.47
CA MET A 1 -16.24 -14.80 21.20
C MET A 1 -16.39 -15.78 20.06
N SER A 2 -17.15 -15.44 19.04
CA SER A 2 -17.35 -16.27 17.85
C SER A 2 -16.35 -15.89 16.77
N ASN A 3 -16.03 -16.80 15.87
CA ASN A 3 -15.26 -16.50 14.66
C ASN A 3 -15.99 -15.48 13.78
N SER A 4 -15.24 -14.90 12.83
CA SER A 4 -15.78 -13.98 11.84
C SER A 4 -16.85 -14.65 10.96
N SER A 5 -18.00 -14.00 10.80
CA SER A 5 -19.05 -14.43 9.85
C SER A 5 -18.64 -14.21 8.38
N LEU A 6 -17.55 -13.51 8.12
CA LEU A 6 -16.96 -13.35 6.77
C LEU A 6 -16.25 -14.64 6.32
N SER A 7 -15.97 -15.57 7.23
CA SER A 7 -15.37 -16.86 6.89
C SER A 7 -16.41 -17.77 6.23
N CYS A 8 -16.13 -18.18 4.99
CA CYS A 8 -16.99 -19.08 4.22
C CYS A 8 -16.62 -20.57 4.37
N MET A 9 -15.50 -20.86 5.05
CA MET A 9 -14.98 -22.21 5.25
C MET A 9 -14.34 -22.31 6.64
N ARG A 10 -14.49 -23.47 7.28
CA ARG A 10 -13.83 -23.77 8.56
C ARG A 10 -13.22 -25.16 8.52
N LYS A 11 -11.89 -25.22 8.63
CA LYS A 11 -11.16 -26.49 8.72
C LYS A 11 -10.02 -26.31 9.73
N ILE A 12 -10.22 -26.84 10.93
CA ILE A 12 -9.37 -26.55 12.09
C ILE A 12 -8.08 -27.37 12.03
N SER A 13 -6.96 -26.67 12.01
CA SER A 13 -5.61 -27.22 12.07
C SER A 13 -5.37 -27.89 13.43
N PRO A 14 -4.71 -29.07 13.45
CA PRO A 14 -4.24 -29.67 14.70
C PRO A 14 -3.06 -28.87 15.33
N MET A 15 -2.42 -27.98 14.57
CA MET A 15 -1.26 -27.19 14.98
C MET A 15 -1.72 -25.93 15.71
N GLN A 16 -2.18 -26.09 16.95
CA GLN A 16 -2.65 -25.00 17.82
C GLN A 16 -2.49 -25.39 19.29
N SER A 17 -2.43 -24.43 20.18
CA SER A 17 -2.13 -24.65 21.60
C SER A 17 -3.34 -24.43 22.52
N GLY A 18 -4.57 -24.55 21.98
CA GLY A 18 -5.79 -24.31 22.73
C GLY A 18 -6.02 -22.82 23.02
N ARG A 19 -6.82 -22.54 24.03
CA ARG A 19 -7.35 -21.20 24.27
C ARG A 19 -6.26 -20.19 24.66
N LYS A 20 -6.30 -19.01 24.05
CA LYS A 20 -5.47 -17.86 24.42
C LYS A 20 -5.66 -17.49 25.88
N SER A 21 -4.56 -17.20 26.57
CA SER A 21 -4.55 -16.76 27.97
C SER A 21 -4.75 -15.23 28.13
N HIS A 22 -4.51 -14.47 27.06
CA HIS A 22 -4.67 -13.02 27.03
C HIS A 22 -5.88 -12.59 26.18
N ALA A 23 -6.32 -11.36 26.39
CA ALA A 23 -7.29 -10.72 25.50
C ALA A 23 -6.69 -10.53 24.11
N ILE A 24 -7.53 -10.59 23.08
CA ILE A 24 -7.13 -10.28 21.70
C ILE A 24 -6.94 -8.77 21.60
N GLU A 25 -5.70 -8.34 21.38
CA GLU A 25 -5.28 -6.95 21.29
C GLU A 25 -4.33 -6.68 20.14
N ARG A 26 -4.00 -7.72 19.35
CA ARG A 26 -3.11 -7.63 18.18
C ARG A 26 -3.75 -8.28 16.96
N ILE A 27 -3.37 -7.79 15.78
CA ILE A 27 -3.60 -8.44 14.49
C ILE A 27 -2.26 -8.55 13.77
N THR A 28 -1.95 -9.73 13.27
CA THR A 28 -0.70 -9.97 12.54
C THR A 28 -1.01 -10.51 11.14
N PRO A 29 -0.99 -9.66 10.10
CA PRO A 29 -1.07 -10.10 8.72
C PRO A 29 0.23 -10.78 8.27
N HIS A 30 0.10 -11.82 7.44
CA HIS A 30 1.19 -12.59 6.85
C HIS A 30 1.03 -12.67 5.33
N CYS A 31 2.07 -13.09 4.62
CA CYS A 31 2.03 -13.47 3.20
C CYS A 31 2.38 -14.95 3.02
N VAL A 32 1.54 -15.65 2.27
CA VAL A 32 1.72 -17.10 1.99
C VAL A 32 2.86 -17.38 1.00
N VAL A 33 3.33 -16.36 0.26
CA VAL A 33 4.29 -16.51 -0.85
C VAL A 33 3.74 -17.44 -1.94
N GLY A 34 2.49 -17.20 -2.35
CA GLY A 34 1.81 -17.94 -3.41
C GLY A 34 0.38 -17.45 -3.68
N GLN A 35 -0.05 -17.64 -4.91
CA GLN A 35 -1.42 -17.35 -5.39
C GLN A 35 -2.33 -18.55 -5.07
N THR A 36 -2.61 -18.74 -3.78
CA THR A 36 -3.32 -19.91 -3.25
C THR A 36 -4.83 -19.67 -3.13
N SER A 37 -5.63 -20.72 -3.33
CA SER A 37 -7.05 -20.67 -2.97
C SER A 37 -7.24 -20.87 -1.46
N ILE A 38 -8.40 -20.51 -0.97
CA ILE A 38 -8.71 -20.71 0.45
C ILE A 38 -8.84 -22.20 0.82
N GLU A 39 -9.33 -23.04 -0.09
CA GLU A 39 -9.39 -24.48 0.09
C GLU A 39 -7.99 -25.04 0.28
N TRP A 40 -7.06 -24.63 -0.58
CA TRP A 40 -5.67 -25.08 -0.47
C TRP A 40 -5.05 -24.65 0.86
N LEU A 41 -5.26 -23.41 1.30
CA LEU A 41 -4.74 -22.94 2.59
C LEU A 41 -5.28 -23.74 3.76
N CYS A 42 -6.60 -23.99 3.79
CA CYS A 42 -7.23 -24.78 4.83
C CYS A 42 -6.70 -26.22 4.83
N ASP A 43 -6.53 -26.82 3.66
CA ASP A 43 -6.01 -28.18 3.52
C ASP A 43 -4.54 -28.27 3.91
N PHE A 44 -3.74 -27.29 3.51
CA PHE A 44 -2.33 -27.22 3.83
C PHE A 44 -2.11 -27.20 5.35
N PHE A 45 -2.74 -26.29 6.08
CA PHE A 45 -2.58 -26.18 7.53
C PHE A 45 -3.24 -27.32 8.31
N TYR A 46 -4.16 -28.04 7.70
CA TYR A 46 -4.78 -29.22 8.30
C TYR A 46 -3.95 -30.48 8.16
N SER A 47 -3.33 -30.72 6.99
CA SER A 47 -2.79 -32.03 6.61
C SER A 47 -1.30 -32.05 6.24
N SER A 48 -0.64 -30.90 6.10
CA SER A 48 0.77 -30.88 5.63
C SER A 48 1.79 -31.42 6.65
N GLY A 49 1.40 -31.58 7.91
CA GLY A 49 2.32 -31.93 8.99
C GLY A 49 3.32 -30.83 9.36
N LYS A 50 3.20 -29.63 8.80
CA LYS A 50 4.01 -28.49 9.20
C LYS A 50 3.58 -27.95 10.54
N GLU A 51 4.53 -27.71 11.42
CA GLU A 51 4.32 -27.10 12.73
C GLU A 51 4.06 -25.58 12.58
N ALA A 52 2.97 -25.25 11.88
CA ALA A 52 2.54 -23.89 11.62
C ALA A 52 1.03 -23.83 11.41
N SER A 53 0.41 -22.71 11.77
CA SER A 53 -0.99 -22.44 11.51
C SER A 53 -1.27 -20.93 11.61
N CYS A 54 -2.50 -20.52 11.28
CA CYS A 54 -2.99 -19.18 11.47
C CYS A 54 -4.45 -19.21 11.89
N ASN A 55 -4.99 -18.11 12.43
CA ASN A 55 -6.41 -18.06 12.73
C ASN A 55 -7.26 -18.01 11.45
N TYR A 56 -6.88 -17.16 10.50
CA TYR A 56 -7.60 -17.02 9.24
C TYR A 56 -6.66 -17.11 8.03
N GLY A 57 -7.19 -17.65 6.93
CA GLY A 57 -6.59 -17.56 5.61
C GLY A 57 -7.42 -16.69 4.67
N ILE A 58 -6.79 -15.99 3.74
CA ILE A 58 -7.45 -15.26 2.65
C ILE A 58 -6.90 -15.79 1.32
N GLY A 59 -7.79 -16.41 0.53
CA GLY A 59 -7.44 -16.90 -0.81
C GLY A 59 -7.30 -15.79 -1.83
N THR A 60 -6.71 -16.10 -2.98
CA THR A 60 -6.44 -15.12 -4.06
C THR A 60 -7.71 -14.46 -4.62
N ASP A 61 -8.87 -15.10 -4.48
CA ASP A 61 -10.19 -14.56 -4.84
C ASP A 61 -10.80 -13.69 -3.74
N GLY A 62 -10.15 -13.57 -2.58
CA GLY A 62 -10.61 -12.82 -1.42
C GLY A 62 -11.52 -13.59 -0.47
N ARG A 63 -11.84 -14.87 -0.73
CA ARG A 63 -12.59 -15.69 0.22
C ARG A 63 -11.74 -15.96 1.47
N ILE A 64 -12.43 -16.03 2.61
CA ILE A 64 -11.81 -16.17 3.94
C ILE A 64 -12.15 -17.54 4.50
N GLY A 65 -11.17 -18.20 5.13
CA GLY A 65 -11.34 -19.45 5.86
C GLY A 65 -10.84 -19.34 7.28
N THR A 66 -11.49 -20.08 8.21
CA THR A 66 -11.04 -20.25 9.59
C THR A 66 -10.21 -21.52 9.68
N ILE A 67 -8.96 -21.37 10.11
CA ILE A 67 -7.96 -22.46 10.21
C ILE A 67 -7.66 -22.79 11.67
N VAL A 68 -7.64 -21.80 12.56
CA VAL A 68 -7.67 -21.96 14.02
C VAL A 68 -8.72 -21.02 14.56
N ASP A 69 -9.52 -21.46 15.52
CA ASP A 69 -10.56 -20.59 16.10
C ASP A 69 -9.89 -19.33 16.68
N GLU A 70 -10.54 -18.18 16.53
CA GLU A 70 -9.97 -16.88 16.90
C GLU A 70 -9.56 -16.81 18.37
N ILE A 71 -10.28 -17.54 19.23
CA ILE A 71 -9.98 -17.61 20.66
C ILE A 71 -8.80 -18.54 20.99
N ASP A 72 -8.34 -19.34 20.03
CA ASP A 72 -7.29 -20.31 20.22
C ASP A 72 -5.95 -19.81 19.67
N HIS A 73 -4.87 -20.27 20.28
CA HIS A 73 -3.52 -19.90 19.99
C HIS A 73 -3.02 -20.61 18.72
N SER A 74 -2.82 -19.88 17.64
CA SER A 74 -2.21 -20.38 16.41
C SER A 74 -0.68 -20.38 16.51
N TRP A 75 -0.01 -21.16 15.66
CA TRP A 75 1.46 -21.21 15.54
C TRP A 75 1.91 -20.44 14.30
N CYS A 76 1.89 -19.12 14.34
CA CYS A 76 2.04 -18.28 13.15
C CYS A 76 3.31 -17.43 13.14
N THR A 77 3.67 -16.81 14.26
CA THR A 77 4.76 -15.85 14.32
C THR A 77 6.05 -16.38 14.93
N SER A 78 6.09 -17.67 15.33
CA SER A 78 7.19 -18.24 16.11
C SER A 78 7.41 -17.50 17.46
N ASN A 79 6.42 -16.79 17.94
CA ASN A 79 6.48 -16.02 19.19
C ASN A 79 5.20 -16.21 20.00
N TRP A 80 5.33 -16.91 21.11
CA TRP A 80 4.21 -17.26 21.99
C TRP A 80 3.42 -16.02 22.45
N ASP A 81 4.09 -14.99 22.96
CA ASP A 81 3.42 -13.79 23.49
C ASP A 81 2.63 -13.06 22.40
N ASN A 82 3.14 -13.01 21.17
CA ASN A 82 2.39 -12.41 20.07
C ASN A 82 1.18 -13.25 19.69
N ASP A 83 1.37 -14.55 19.46
CA ASP A 83 0.30 -15.45 18.98
C ASP A 83 -0.81 -15.64 20.02
N ASP A 84 -0.48 -15.52 21.32
CA ASP A 84 -1.46 -15.55 22.42
C ASP A 84 -2.32 -14.28 22.52
N ARG A 85 -1.88 -13.17 21.92
CA ARG A 85 -2.58 -11.87 21.90
C ARG A 85 -3.12 -11.49 20.54
N ALA A 86 -2.68 -12.18 19.48
CA ALA A 86 -2.96 -11.80 18.11
C ALA A 86 -3.99 -12.70 17.43
N VAL A 87 -4.77 -12.10 16.56
CA VAL A 87 -5.41 -12.82 15.45
C VAL A 87 -4.45 -12.75 14.27
N THR A 88 -4.01 -13.92 13.80
CA THR A 88 -3.05 -14.07 12.71
C THR A 88 -3.77 -14.39 11.41
N ILE A 89 -3.35 -13.77 10.30
CA ILE A 89 -4.04 -13.85 9.02
C ILE A 89 -3.04 -14.12 7.90
N GLU A 90 -3.10 -15.29 7.29
CA GLU A 90 -2.31 -15.63 6.11
C GLU A 90 -3.01 -15.18 4.83
N CYS A 91 -2.35 -14.35 4.03
CA CYS A 91 -2.87 -13.73 2.83
C CYS A 91 -2.21 -14.31 1.58
N ALA A 92 -2.99 -14.72 0.59
CA ALA A 92 -2.45 -15.06 -0.73
C ALA A 92 -1.70 -13.88 -1.32
N SER A 93 -0.53 -14.13 -1.89
CA SER A 93 0.40 -13.10 -2.39
C SER A 93 1.12 -13.57 -3.63
N ASP A 94 1.86 -12.68 -4.28
CA ASP A 94 2.81 -13.11 -5.31
C ASP A 94 3.88 -14.04 -4.71
N SER A 95 4.45 -14.90 -5.57
CA SER A 95 5.48 -15.86 -5.17
C SER A 95 6.89 -15.25 -5.10
N PHE A 96 7.04 -13.99 -5.48
CA PHE A 96 8.29 -13.26 -5.56
C PHE A 96 8.16 -11.87 -4.90
N HIS A 97 9.31 -11.33 -4.49
CA HIS A 97 9.39 -9.98 -3.91
C HIS A 97 8.71 -8.93 -4.83
N PRO A 98 7.92 -8.00 -4.29
CA PRO A 98 7.67 -7.68 -2.88
C PRO A 98 6.53 -8.47 -2.21
N TYR A 99 6.07 -9.59 -2.79
CA TYR A 99 4.97 -10.45 -2.30
C TYR A 99 3.63 -9.70 -2.28
N ALA A 100 3.29 -9.09 -3.41
CA ALA A 100 2.13 -8.23 -3.51
C ALA A 100 0.82 -8.99 -3.30
N PHE A 101 -0.12 -8.31 -2.62
CA PHE A 101 -1.52 -8.77 -2.51
C PHE A 101 -2.32 -8.16 -3.66
N ASN A 102 -3.18 -8.94 -4.28
CA ASN A 102 -4.13 -8.40 -5.25
C ASN A 102 -5.26 -7.62 -4.54
N ALA A 103 -6.09 -6.93 -5.32
CA ALA A 103 -7.15 -6.07 -4.79
C ALA A 103 -8.21 -6.83 -3.96
N ASN A 104 -8.53 -8.08 -4.33
CA ASN A 104 -9.50 -8.89 -3.59
C ASN A 104 -8.96 -9.29 -2.22
N VAL A 105 -7.71 -9.73 -2.16
CA VAL A 105 -7.02 -10.08 -0.91
C VAL A 105 -6.93 -8.86 0.01
N TRP A 106 -6.51 -7.71 -0.51
CA TRP A 106 -6.41 -6.47 0.27
C TRP A 106 -7.76 -6.04 0.83
N LYS A 107 -8.79 -6.01 0.00
CA LYS A 107 -10.15 -5.65 0.41
C LYS A 107 -10.67 -6.58 1.51
N SER A 108 -10.43 -7.89 1.38
CA SER A 108 -10.85 -8.87 2.38
C SER A 108 -10.06 -8.75 3.68
N LEU A 109 -8.76 -8.45 3.61
CA LEU A 109 -7.94 -8.19 4.79
C LEU A 109 -8.47 -6.98 5.56
N VAL A 110 -8.77 -5.86 4.89
CA VAL A 110 -9.36 -4.67 5.51
C VAL A 110 -10.70 -5.01 6.18
N ASN A 111 -11.58 -5.74 5.49
CA ASN A 111 -12.88 -6.13 6.03
C ASN A 111 -12.76 -7.05 7.26
N LEU A 112 -11.88 -8.06 7.17
CA LEU A 112 -11.66 -9.00 8.26
C LEU A 112 -11.05 -8.31 9.49
N CYS A 113 -10.05 -7.43 9.30
CA CYS A 113 -9.47 -6.65 10.40
C CYS A 113 -10.52 -5.76 11.10
N ALA A 114 -11.40 -5.12 10.33
CA ALA A 114 -12.48 -4.31 10.89
C ALA A 114 -13.47 -5.17 11.69
N ASP A 115 -13.88 -6.31 11.16
CA ASP A 115 -14.77 -7.26 11.83
C ASP A 115 -14.14 -7.82 13.13
N ILE A 116 -12.85 -8.20 13.10
CA ILE A 116 -12.10 -8.62 14.29
C ILE A 116 -12.10 -7.50 15.34
N CYS A 117 -11.80 -6.27 14.95
CA CYS A 117 -11.83 -5.13 15.87
C CYS A 117 -13.21 -4.96 16.51
N GLN A 118 -14.29 -4.92 15.71
CA GLN A 118 -15.65 -4.72 16.18
C GLN A 118 -16.08 -5.82 17.18
N ARG A 119 -15.84 -7.09 16.84
CA ARG A 119 -16.21 -8.23 17.68
C ARG A 119 -15.42 -8.27 18.99
N ASN A 120 -14.23 -7.70 19.01
CA ASN A 120 -13.39 -7.58 20.21
C ASN A 120 -13.57 -6.22 20.93
N GLY A 121 -14.60 -5.43 20.59
CA GLY A 121 -14.91 -4.15 21.22
C GLY A 121 -13.88 -3.06 20.94
N LYS A 122 -13.09 -3.20 19.86
CA LYS A 122 -12.03 -2.26 19.51
C LYS A 122 -12.56 -1.20 18.55
N LYS A 123 -12.25 0.06 18.85
CA LYS A 123 -12.65 1.24 18.08
C LYS A 123 -11.53 1.78 17.20
N LYS A 124 -10.29 1.33 17.46
CA LYS A 124 -9.11 1.77 16.71
C LYS A 124 -8.17 0.60 16.44
N LEU A 125 -7.60 0.58 15.23
CA LEU A 125 -6.47 -0.24 14.85
C LEU A 125 -5.25 0.68 14.71
N LEU A 126 -4.18 0.40 15.44
CA LEU A 126 -2.98 1.23 15.54
C LEU A 126 -1.82 0.59 14.78
N TRP A 127 -0.99 1.41 14.17
CA TRP A 127 0.28 1.05 13.58
C TRP A 127 1.35 2.09 13.92
N PHE A 128 2.42 1.68 14.58
CA PHE A 128 3.49 2.59 15.03
C PHE A 128 4.71 2.60 14.10
N GLY A 129 4.76 1.71 13.10
CA GLY A 129 5.82 1.67 12.11
C GLY A 129 7.07 0.89 12.52
N ASP A 130 7.31 0.68 13.81
CA ASP A 130 8.49 -0.03 14.32
C ASP A 130 8.18 -1.00 15.45
N LYS A 131 9.09 -1.99 15.62
CA LYS A 131 8.98 -3.05 16.62
C LYS A 131 9.04 -2.52 18.06
N ALA A 132 9.99 -1.64 18.34
CA ALA A 132 10.28 -1.24 19.73
C ALA A 132 9.11 -0.46 20.32
N THR A 133 8.63 0.56 19.62
CA THR A 133 7.45 1.33 20.02
C THR A 133 6.22 0.46 20.13
N THR A 134 5.98 -0.41 19.13
CA THR A 134 4.78 -1.26 19.09
C THR A 134 4.73 -2.24 20.27
N LEU A 135 5.83 -2.93 20.56
CA LEU A 135 5.85 -3.95 21.62
C LEU A 135 5.92 -3.34 23.03
N ALA A 136 6.42 -2.11 23.16
CA ALA A 136 6.39 -1.36 24.42
C ALA A 136 5.01 -0.76 24.72
N TYR A 137 4.17 -0.57 23.68
CA TYR A 137 2.85 0.01 23.86
C TYR A 137 1.90 -0.93 24.59
N ARG A 138 1.09 -0.37 25.47
CA ARG A 138 -0.01 -1.06 26.19
C ARG A 138 -1.33 -0.59 25.61
N PRO A 139 -1.98 -1.38 24.74
CA PRO A 139 -3.24 -0.97 24.11
C PRO A 139 -4.33 -0.71 25.17
N LYS A 140 -5.11 0.34 24.97
CA LYS A 140 -6.33 0.56 25.75
C LYS A 140 -7.37 -0.50 25.41
N SER A 141 -8.40 -0.61 26.23
CA SER A 141 -9.45 -1.63 26.05
C SER A 141 -10.14 -1.55 24.68
N ASP A 142 -10.20 -0.35 24.09
CA ASP A 142 -10.81 -0.07 22.78
C ASP A 142 -9.80 0.06 21.63
N GLU A 143 -8.54 -0.34 21.84
CA GLU A 143 -7.49 -0.28 20.85
C GLU A 143 -7.00 -1.68 20.45
N MET A 144 -6.68 -1.87 19.18
CA MET A 144 -6.03 -3.03 18.58
C MET A 144 -4.74 -2.57 17.92
N VAL A 145 -3.69 -3.40 17.91
CA VAL A 145 -2.38 -3.03 17.39
C VAL A 145 -1.96 -4.01 16.29
N LEU A 146 -1.44 -3.47 15.18
CA LEU A 146 -0.81 -4.29 14.14
C LEU A 146 0.61 -4.68 14.55
N THR A 147 0.95 -5.95 14.32
CA THR A 147 2.31 -6.48 14.44
C THR A 147 2.74 -7.16 13.16
N ALA A 148 4.01 -7.50 13.02
CA ALA A 148 4.57 -8.12 11.83
C ALA A 148 5.47 -9.30 12.18
N HIS A 149 5.36 -10.42 11.46
CA HIS A 149 6.13 -11.64 11.69
C HIS A 149 7.65 -11.39 11.68
N ARG A 150 8.15 -10.56 10.76
CA ARG A 150 9.57 -10.18 10.66
C ARG A 150 10.18 -9.57 11.94
N TRP A 151 9.35 -9.21 12.90
CA TRP A 151 9.81 -8.71 14.19
C TRP A 151 10.18 -9.83 15.19
N PHE A 152 9.68 -11.03 14.97
CA PHE A 152 9.77 -12.13 15.90
C PHE A 152 10.71 -13.24 15.41
N ASP A 153 10.88 -13.35 14.10
CA ASP A 153 11.74 -14.34 13.47
C ASP A 153 12.46 -13.73 12.26
N ASN A 154 13.54 -14.35 11.80
CA ASN A 154 14.28 -13.93 10.61
C ASN A 154 13.51 -14.30 9.33
N LYS A 155 12.43 -13.60 9.09
CA LYS A 155 11.49 -13.77 7.95
C LYS A 155 11.27 -12.45 7.22
N SER A 156 10.99 -12.52 5.93
CA SER A 156 10.53 -11.35 5.15
C SER A 156 9.03 -11.06 5.32
N CYS A 157 8.27 -12.00 5.90
CA CYS A 157 6.82 -11.86 6.12
C CYS A 157 6.49 -10.61 6.97
N PRO A 158 5.44 -9.85 6.61
CA PRO A 158 4.39 -10.07 5.59
C PRO A 158 4.76 -9.66 4.16
N GLY A 159 6.03 -9.55 3.81
CA GLY A 159 6.52 -9.01 2.55
C GLY A 159 6.58 -7.49 2.56
N ASP A 160 7.40 -6.90 1.68
CA ASP A 160 7.58 -5.45 1.67
C ASP A 160 6.35 -4.73 1.14
N TYR A 161 5.57 -5.37 0.27
CA TYR A 161 4.30 -4.82 -0.18
C TYR A 161 3.33 -4.57 0.98
N ALA A 162 3.06 -5.58 1.81
CA ALA A 162 2.14 -5.44 2.92
C ALA A 162 2.75 -4.61 4.06
N TYR A 163 4.02 -4.84 4.40
CA TYR A 163 4.68 -4.12 5.49
C TYR A 163 4.66 -2.60 5.30
N SER A 164 4.99 -2.12 4.10
CA SER A 164 4.95 -0.68 3.79
C SER A 164 3.53 -0.09 3.82
N ARG A 165 2.49 -0.94 3.76
CA ARG A 165 1.08 -0.56 3.74
C ARG A 165 0.31 -0.85 5.03
N LEU A 166 0.96 -1.31 6.10
CA LEU A 166 0.26 -1.56 7.38
C LEU A 166 -0.34 -0.27 7.96
N GLY A 167 0.27 0.88 7.74
CA GLY A 167 -0.33 2.18 8.08
C GLY A 167 -1.59 2.49 7.26
N GLN A 168 -1.59 2.17 5.96
CA GLN A 168 -2.77 2.26 5.11
C GLN A 168 -3.87 1.29 5.57
N LEU A 169 -3.52 0.04 5.90
CA LEU A 169 -4.45 -0.94 6.46
C LEU A 169 -5.13 -0.40 7.72
N ALA A 170 -4.35 0.12 8.67
CA ALA A 170 -4.90 0.71 9.88
C ALA A 170 -5.86 1.87 9.59
N LYS A 171 -5.51 2.75 8.65
CA LYS A 171 -6.36 3.87 8.21
C LYS A 171 -7.69 3.39 7.62
N GLU A 172 -7.66 2.46 6.67
CA GLU A 172 -8.85 1.92 6.01
C GLU A 172 -9.77 1.17 6.99
N VAL A 173 -9.19 0.41 7.92
CA VAL A 173 -9.94 -0.26 9.00
C VAL A 173 -10.60 0.75 9.91
N ASN A 174 -9.90 1.80 10.35
CA ASN A 174 -10.45 2.84 11.20
C ASN A 174 -11.61 3.60 10.55
N GLN A 175 -11.56 3.83 9.24
CA GLN A 175 -12.70 4.38 8.49
C GLN A 175 -13.95 3.49 8.62
N LYS A 176 -13.77 2.16 8.56
CA LYS A 176 -14.90 1.20 8.72
C LYS A 176 -15.40 1.10 10.17
N LEU A 177 -14.55 1.37 11.14
CA LEU A 177 -14.93 1.36 12.56
C LEU A 177 -15.74 2.60 12.97
N GLY A 178 -16.08 3.48 12.03
CA GLY A 178 -16.83 4.72 12.31
C GLY A 178 -15.92 5.80 12.90
N GLY A 179 -14.62 5.62 12.82
CA GLY A 179 -13.66 6.71 13.03
C GLY A 179 -13.95 7.79 11.99
N VAL A 180 -14.17 9.02 12.45
CA VAL A 180 -14.11 10.21 11.59
C VAL A 180 -12.86 10.00 10.72
N PRO A 181 -12.92 10.19 9.38
CA PRO A 181 -11.71 10.17 8.58
C PRO A 181 -10.71 11.04 9.34
N ALA A 182 -9.54 10.51 9.69
CA ALA A 182 -8.50 11.35 10.25
C ALA A 182 -8.48 12.56 9.34
N GLU A 183 -8.76 13.75 9.88
CA GLU A 183 -8.84 14.97 9.07
C GLU A 183 -7.68 14.86 8.10
N SER A 184 -7.97 14.86 6.81
CA SER A 184 -6.95 14.65 5.81
C SER A 184 -5.90 15.69 6.13
N PHE A 185 -4.70 15.26 6.54
CA PHE A 185 -3.65 16.17 6.97
C PHE A 185 -3.55 17.25 5.90
N LYS A 186 -3.97 18.47 6.23
CA LYS A 186 -3.88 19.57 5.28
C LYS A 186 -2.42 19.97 5.21
N ALA A 187 -1.80 19.62 4.09
CA ALA A 187 -0.44 20.03 3.80
C ALA A 187 -0.34 21.57 3.97
N TYR A 188 0.73 22.02 4.60
CA TYR A 188 0.96 23.44 4.80
C TYR A 188 2.39 23.82 4.41
N GLN A 189 2.59 25.09 4.12
CA GLN A 189 3.93 25.64 3.91
C GLN A 189 4.56 26.00 5.25
N GLY A 190 5.80 25.59 5.41
CA GLY A 190 6.62 25.95 6.55
C GLY A 190 7.95 26.53 6.08
N GLN A 191 8.42 27.57 6.74
CA GLN A 191 9.73 28.16 6.50
C GLN A 191 10.74 27.62 7.51
N VAL A 192 11.86 27.17 7.03
CA VAL A 192 13.00 26.75 7.86
C VAL A 192 13.48 27.96 8.68
N ASN A 193 13.64 27.76 9.97
CA ASN A 193 14.16 28.74 10.94
C ASN A 193 15.29 28.06 11.71
N ALA A 194 16.44 27.95 11.06
CA ALA A 194 17.63 27.30 11.63
C ALA A 194 18.89 27.90 10.94
N ASP A 195 19.65 28.71 11.69
CA ASP A 195 20.82 29.44 11.18
C ASP A 195 21.84 28.53 10.47
N ASP A 196 22.07 27.32 11.02
CA ASP A 196 22.97 26.31 10.47
C ASP A 196 22.29 25.39 9.44
N GLY A 197 21.03 25.69 9.08
CA GLY A 197 20.21 24.86 8.21
C GLY A 197 19.52 23.69 8.95
N LEU A 198 18.50 23.11 8.29
CA LEU A 198 17.68 22.04 8.84
C LEU A 198 17.92 20.71 8.11
N ASN A 199 18.36 19.70 8.85
CA ASN A 199 18.58 18.37 8.31
C ASN A 199 17.28 17.69 7.91
N CYS A 200 17.22 17.22 6.67
CA CYS A 200 16.20 16.32 6.13
C CYS A 200 16.72 14.88 6.23
N ARG A 201 15.94 14.01 6.89
CA ARG A 201 16.36 12.64 7.25
C ARG A 201 15.51 11.57 6.61
N THR A 202 16.04 10.35 6.50
CA THR A 202 15.30 9.18 6.01
C THR A 202 14.15 8.77 6.91
N SER A 203 14.25 9.03 8.23
CA SER A 203 13.22 8.76 9.24
C SER A 203 13.33 9.76 10.38
N PRO A 204 12.25 9.97 11.19
CA PRO A 204 12.31 10.76 12.40
C PRO A 204 13.43 10.35 13.37
N ILE A 205 13.93 11.27 14.16
CA ILE A 205 14.89 11.12 15.26
C ILE A 205 16.27 10.64 14.81
N SER A 206 16.42 9.41 14.28
CA SER A 206 17.70 8.73 14.06
C SER A 206 17.99 8.40 12.59
N GLY A 207 17.14 8.82 11.66
CA GLY A 207 17.36 8.60 10.23
C GLY A 207 18.62 9.28 9.70
N ASN A 208 19.26 8.67 8.69
CA ASN A 208 20.40 9.28 8.00
C ASN A 208 20.03 10.62 7.38
N VAL A 209 20.94 11.59 7.41
CA VAL A 209 20.75 12.87 6.75
C VAL A 209 20.82 12.67 5.23
N LEU A 210 19.75 13.04 4.54
CA LEU A 210 19.65 13.02 3.08
C LEU A 210 20.22 14.31 2.47
N LYS A 211 19.86 15.44 3.09
CA LYS A 211 20.30 16.79 2.73
C LYS A 211 20.01 17.76 3.86
N THR A 212 20.50 18.99 3.74
CA THR A 212 20.22 20.10 4.65
C THR A 212 19.51 21.21 3.89
N TYR A 213 18.37 21.66 4.39
CA TYR A 213 17.68 22.85 3.88
C TYR A 213 18.31 24.11 4.50
N PRO A 214 18.73 25.10 3.71
CA PRO A 214 19.19 26.40 4.23
C PRO A 214 18.10 27.10 5.05
N ASP A 215 18.52 27.99 5.96
CA ASP A 215 17.58 28.89 6.63
C ASP A 215 16.74 29.69 5.64
N GLY A 216 15.50 29.98 6.00
CA GLY A 216 14.54 30.67 5.14
C GLY A 216 13.91 29.82 4.04
N THR A 217 14.39 28.59 3.80
CA THR A 217 13.80 27.69 2.78
C THR A 217 12.35 27.39 3.08
N VAL A 218 11.46 27.54 2.09
CA VAL A 218 10.06 27.14 2.20
C VAL A 218 9.91 25.69 1.78
N VAL A 219 9.33 24.88 2.65
CA VAL A 219 9.02 23.46 2.42
C VAL A 219 7.52 23.21 2.59
N ILE A 220 7.00 22.21 1.90
CA ILE A 220 5.63 21.75 2.10
C ILE A 220 5.65 20.58 3.06
N ILE A 221 5.04 20.74 4.23
CA ILE A 221 4.82 19.65 5.17
C ILE A 221 3.54 18.91 4.75
N SER A 222 3.69 17.70 4.26
CA SER A 222 2.59 16.88 3.72
C SER A 222 2.11 15.79 4.68
N LYS A 223 2.83 15.58 5.79
CA LYS A 223 2.53 14.61 6.83
C LYS A 223 3.30 14.99 8.10
N GLU A 224 2.73 14.70 9.26
CA GLU A 224 3.42 14.81 10.56
C GLU A 224 3.47 13.47 11.29
N ASP A 225 4.54 13.26 12.05
CA ASP A 225 4.70 12.13 12.98
C ASP A 225 5.38 12.67 14.27
N GLY A 226 4.56 12.89 15.30
CA GLY A 226 5.01 13.62 16.50
C GLY A 226 5.52 15.01 16.13
N ASN A 227 6.78 15.30 16.50
CA ASN A 227 7.45 16.58 16.23
C ASN A 227 8.22 16.59 14.89
N TRP A 228 7.88 15.70 13.94
CA TRP A 228 8.55 15.58 12.66
C TRP A 228 7.56 15.77 11.51
N GLY A 229 7.97 16.57 10.50
CA GLY A 229 7.22 16.83 9.29
C GLY A 229 7.87 16.18 8.07
N TYR A 230 7.07 15.60 7.17
CA TYR A 230 7.55 15.02 5.92
C TYR A 230 7.40 16.01 4.77
N THR A 231 8.52 16.29 4.09
CA THR A 231 8.60 17.29 3.02
C THR A 231 8.36 16.76 1.60
N GLY A 232 8.05 15.45 1.46
CA GLY A 232 8.05 14.76 0.16
C GLY A 232 9.41 14.09 -0.15
N GLU A 233 10.50 14.59 0.39
CA GLU A 233 11.85 14.06 0.19
C GLU A 233 12.40 13.35 1.44
N GLY A 234 11.97 13.79 2.62
CA GLY A 234 12.38 13.22 3.91
C GLY A 234 11.76 13.95 5.09
N TRP A 235 12.21 13.62 6.29
CA TRP A 235 11.68 14.11 7.55
C TRP A 235 12.53 15.25 8.11
N VAL A 236 11.86 16.30 8.57
CA VAL A 236 12.46 17.47 9.23
C VAL A 236 11.85 17.67 10.61
N CYS A 237 12.62 18.18 11.56
CA CYS A 237 12.11 18.52 12.89
C CYS A 237 11.30 19.80 12.84
N LEU A 238 10.07 19.75 13.36
CA LEU A 238 9.11 20.87 13.31
C LEU A 238 9.46 22.01 14.27
N ASP A 239 10.33 21.81 15.26
CA ASP A 239 10.84 22.90 16.12
C ASP A 239 11.58 23.98 15.33
N TYR A 240 12.10 23.63 14.15
CA TYR A 240 12.81 24.50 13.23
C TYR A 240 12.00 24.87 12.00
N ILE A 241 10.67 24.77 12.08
CA ILE A 241 9.76 25.12 11.00
C ILE A 241 8.73 26.14 11.50
N ASN A 242 8.82 27.36 10.98
CA ASN A 242 7.78 28.36 11.17
C ASN A 242 6.65 28.10 10.17
N LYS A 243 5.47 27.73 10.67
CA LYS A 243 4.28 27.55 9.85
C LYS A 243 3.89 28.89 9.21
N ILE A 244 3.91 28.94 7.88
CA ILE A 244 3.45 30.09 7.12
C ILE A 244 1.93 30.05 7.15
N ALA A 245 1.31 31.04 7.82
CA ALA A 245 -0.14 31.19 7.76
C ALA A 245 -0.51 31.43 6.29
N SER A 246 -1.31 30.57 5.68
CA SER A 246 -1.95 30.84 4.40
C SER A 246 -2.60 32.23 4.49
N ALA A 247 -2.24 33.14 3.61
CA ALA A 247 -3.02 34.35 3.41
C ALA A 247 -4.47 33.93 3.30
N LYS A 248 -5.34 34.58 4.10
CA LYS A 248 -6.78 34.31 4.28
C LYS A 248 -7.37 33.50 3.12
N ASP A 249 -7.84 32.29 3.43
CA ASP A 249 -8.67 31.49 2.53
C ASP A 249 -9.77 32.39 1.92
N PRO A 250 -9.81 32.60 0.61
CA PRO A 250 -11.05 33.00 -0.02
C PRO A 250 -11.95 31.78 0.08
N ALA A 251 -13.00 31.92 0.89
CA ALA A 251 -14.13 31.02 1.11
C ALA A 251 -13.98 29.62 0.48
N THR A 252 -13.98 28.58 1.34
CA THR A 252 -14.26 27.18 1.02
C THR A 252 -14.79 26.99 -0.39
N LYS A 253 -13.91 26.77 -1.36
CA LYS A 253 -14.30 26.01 -2.53
C LYS A 253 -14.38 24.58 -2.03
N GLU A 254 -15.59 24.03 -2.00
CA GLU A 254 -15.80 22.59 -2.02
C GLU A 254 -14.76 22.00 -2.96
N GLU A 255 -14.07 20.92 -2.56
CA GLU A 255 -13.26 20.15 -3.49
C GLU A 255 -14.18 19.81 -4.66
N GLU A 256 -14.08 20.56 -5.75
CA GLU A 256 -14.74 20.18 -6.99
C GLU A 256 -14.16 18.83 -7.38
N ILE A 257 -14.91 17.77 -7.07
CA ILE A 257 -14.66 16.45 -7.64
C ILE A 257 -14.69 16.69 -9.15
N MET A 258 -13.53 16.61 -9.79
CA MET A 258 -13.37 16.84 -11.21
C MET A 258 -14.40 15.98 -11.95
N ASP A 259 -15.38 16.60 -12.57
CA ASP A 259 -16.36 15.87 -13.36
C ASP A 259 -15.72 15.24 -14.60
N GLY A 260 -16.43 14.30 -15.24
CA GLY A 260 -15.88 13.62 -16.42
C GLY A 260 -15.52 14.57 -17.57
N LYS A 261 -16.10 15.77 -17.66
CA LYS A 261 -15.78 16.77 -18.69
C LYS A 261 -14.48 17.49 -18.34
N GLN A 262 -14.30 17.86 -17.08
CA GLN A 262 -13.08 18.49 -16.58
C GLN A 262 -11.90 17.53 -16.68
N PHE A 263 -12.11 16.25 -16.31
CA PHE A 263 -11.11 15.20 -16.48
C PHE A 263 -10.71 15.01 -17.95
N ASN A 264 -11.68 14.92 -18.86
CA ASN A 264 -11.43 14.78 -20.30
C ASN A 264 -10.70 16.01 -20.87
N LYS A 265 -11.04 17.21 -20.42
CA LYS A 265 -10.33 18.43 -20.82
C LYS A 265 -8.87 18.38 -20.37
N PHE A 266 -8.63 18.14 -19.09
CA PHE A 266 -7.28 18.05 -18.52
C PHE A 266 -6.45 16.93 -19.20
N PHE A 267 -7.04 15.75 -19.38
CA PHE A 267 -6.39 14.62 -20.04
C PHE A 267 -6.03 14.95 -21.50
N ASN A 268 -6.89 15.65 -22.23
CA ASN A 268 -6.60 16.06 -23.61
C ASN A 268 -5.51 17.13 -23.67
N GLU A 269 -5.49 18.08 -22.73
CA GLU A 269 -4.43 19.09 -22.62
C GLU A 269 -3.08 18.43 -22.32
N MET A 270 -3.04 17.46 -21.40
CA MET A 270 -1.83 16.68 -21.10
C MET A 270 -1.35 15.87 -22.31
N ARG A 271 -2.27 15.22 -23.03
CA ARG A 271 -1.93 14.50 -24.27
C ARG A 271 -1.40 15.43 -25.37
N GLN A 272 -1.92 16.66 -25.45
CA GLN A 272 -1.43 17.65 -26.41
C GLN A 272 0.02 18.03 -26.10
N GLN A 273 0.38 18.21 -24.83
CA GLN A 273 1.77 18.46 -24.44
C GLN A 273 2.69 17.32 -24.86
N TRP A 274 2.27 16.06 -24.71
CA TRP A 274 3.05 14.90 -25.16
C TRP A 274 3.22 14.85 -26.68
N ARG A 275 2.20 15.28 -27.43
CA ARG A 275 2.28 15.34 -28.89
C ARG A 275 3.22 16.41 -29.40
N ASP A 276 3.36 17.48 -28.64
CA ASP A 276 4.18 18.62 -29.02
C ASP A 276 5.64 18.47 -28.57
N ASN A 277 5.96 17.43 -27.77
CA ASN A 277 7.31 17.15 -27.31
C ASN A 277 8.13 16.41 -28.35
N ASP A 278 9.42 16.77 -28.44
CA ASP A 278 10.41 16.06 -29.26
C ASP A 278 10.74 14.71 -28.60
N ALA A 279 10.76 13.67 -29.42
CA ALA A 279 11.15 12.35 -28.95
C ALA A 279 12.63 12.28 -28.56
N SER A 280 12.94 11.46 -27.56
CA SER A 280 14.30 11.29 -27.05
C SER A 280 15.31 10.87 -28.13
N PRO A 281 16.54 11.43 -28.13
CA PRO A 281 17.56 11.16 -29.15
C PRO A 281 17.92 9.69 -29.32
N TYR A 282 17.90 8.90 -28.23
CA TYR A 282 18.26 7.47 -28.29
C TYR A 282 17.42 6.63 -29.23
N SER A 283 16.22 7.07 -29.59
CA SER A 283 15.29 6.34 -30.45
C SER A 283 15.28 6.82 -31.90
N GLU A 284 16.16 7.73 -32.31
CA GLU A 284 16.17 8.37 -33.63
C GLU A 284 16.26 7.37 -34.77
N ASP A 285 17.23 6.46 -34.73
CA ASP A 285 17.42 5.44 -35.77
C ASP A 285 16.20 4.50 -35.87
N ALA A 286 15.64 4.10 -34.75
CA ALA A 286 14.46 3.25 -34.70
C ALA A 286 13.22 3.95 -35.28
N ARG A 287 13.03 5.23 -34.99
CA ARG A 287 11.93 6.04 -35.53
C ARG A 287 12.07 6.20 -37.04
N LYS A 288 13.27 6.54 -37.51
CA LYS A 288 13.55 6.66 -38.94
C LYS A 288 13.26 5.35 -39.65
N TRP A 289 13.79 4.24 -39.14
CA TRP A 289 13.52 2.91 -39.72
C TRP A 289 12.01 2.59 -39.75
N ALA A 290 11.27 2.87 -38.69
CA ALA A 290 9.84 2.59 -38.62
C ALA A 290 9.01 3.40 -39.64
N VAL A 291 9.42 4.62 -39.94
CA VAL A 291 8.81 5.48 -40.96
C VAL A 291 9.19 5.00 -42.34
N ASP A 292 10.48 4.81 -42.63
CA ASP A 292 11.01 4.43 -43.92
C ASP A 292 10.49 3.06 -44.36
N SER A 293 10.31 2.13 -43.43
CA SER A 293 9.72 0.81 -43.69
C SER A 293 8.19 0.81 -43.84
N GLY A 294 7.54 1.95 -43.58
CA GLY A 294 6.08 2.07 -43.61
C GLY A 294 5.36 1.38 -42.46
N LEU A 295 6.10 0.99 -41.40
CA LEU A 295 5.54 0.40 -40.18
C LEU A 295 4.66 1.41 -39.47
N ILE A 296 5.16 2.63 -39.31
CA ILE A 296 4.42 3.77 -38.79
C ILE A 296 4.11 4.76 -39.89
N LYS A 297 2.84 5.13 -40.02
CA LYS A 297 2.35 6.10 -41.00
C LYS A 297 1.70 7.24 -40.24
N GLY A 298 1.95 8.47 -40.65
CA GLY A 298 1.28 9.65 -40.16
C GLY A 298 -0.22 9.68 -40.52
N SER A 299 -0.92 10.70 -40.03
CA SER A 299 -2.31 10.95 -40.41
C SER A 299 -2.42 11.43 -41.86
N SER A 300 -3.57 11.22 -42.50
CA SER A 300 -3.86 11.58 -43.91
C SER A 300 -3.94 13.11 -44.15
N SER A 301 -3.75 13.96 -43.15
CA SER A 301 -4.13 15.38 -43.19
C SER A 301 -2.96 16.38 -43.13
N GLY A 302 -1.71 16.00 -43.36
CA GLY A 302 -0.63 16.98 -43.34
C GLY A 302 0.77 16.45 -43.04
N GLU A 303 1.63 17.25 -42.49
CA GLU A 303 2.98 16.88 -42.07
C GLU A 303 2.97 15.68 -41.14
N PHE A 304 3.93 14.78 -41.34
CA PHE A 304 4.07 13.61 -40.48
C PHE A 304 4.42 14.06 -39.06
N ASN A 305 3.52 13.81 -38.11
CA ASN A 305 3.79 13.87 -36.69
C ASN A 305 3.69 12.45 -36.11
N GLY A 306 4.79 11.91 -35.67
CA GLY A 306 4.87 10.54 -35.12
C GLY A 306 4.20 10.39 -33.78
N MET A 307 3.93 11.48 -33.07
CA MET A 307 3.37 11.50 -31.72
C MET A 307 4.07 10.48 -30.81
N TRP A 308 5.40 10.50 -30.81
CA TRP A 308 6.23 9.46 -30.22
C TRP A 308 6.06 9.29 -28.71
N GLU A 309 5.61 10.33 -28.03
CA GLU A 309 5.41 10.34 -26.58
C GLU A 309 3.91 10.23 -26.20
N ASP A 310 2.99 10.14 -27.16
CA ASP A 310 1.57 9.95 -26.87
C ASP A 310 1.23 8.49 -26.56
N LEU A 311 0.12 8.27 -25.88
CA LEU A 311 -0.39 6.94 -25.55
C LEU A 311 -0.85 6.19 -26.82
N MET A 312 -0.42 4.95 -26.96
CA MET A 312 -0.86 4.07 -28.06
C MET A 312 -2.14 3.33 -27.68
N THR A 313 -3.14 3.37 -28.58
CA THR A 313 -4.34 2.54 -28.42
C THR A 313 -4.06 1.10 -28.79
N ARG A 314 -4.91 0.16 -28.31
CA ARG A 314 -4.82 -1.26 -28.71
C ARG A 314 -4.97 -1.45 -30.23
N GLU A 315 -5.81 -0.65 -30.87
CA GLU A 315 -6.01 -0.66 -32.32
C GLU A 315 -4.74 -0.24 -33.05
N GLN A 316 -4.09 0.84 -32.62
CA GLN A 316 -2.81 1.28 -33.17
C GLN A 316 -1.73 0.22 -33.00
N LEU A 317 -1.62 -0.40 -31.82
CA LEU A 317 -0.67 -1.48 -31.56
C LEU A 317 -0.89 -2.68 -32.52
N VAL A 318 -2.12 -3.16 -32.64
CA VAL A 318 -2.46 -4.29 -33.54
C VAL A 318 -2.17 -3.94 -34.99
N THR A 319 -2.45 -2.70 -35.41
CA THR A 319 -2.14 -2.22 -36.75
C THR A 319 -0.64 -2.23 -37.04
N VAL A 320 0.17 -1.78 -36.10
CA VAL A 320 1.65 -1.80 -36.20
C VAL A 320 2.16 -3.25 -36.29
N LEU A 321 1.68 -4.13 -35.40
CA LEU A 321 2.06 -5.55 -35.40
C LEU A 321 1.68 -6.26 -36.68
N TYR A 322 0.51 -5.97 -37.26
CA TYR A 322 0.08 -6.53 -38.55
C TYR A 322 0.99 -6.08 -39.72
N ARG A 323 1.35 -4.80 -39.75
CA ARG A 323 2.29 -4.28 -40.73
C ARG A 323 3.68 -4.91 -40.59
N PHE A 324 4.14 -5.09 -39.36
CA PHE A 324 5.41 -5.78 -39.08
C PHE A 324 5.38 -7.22 -39.54
N ALA A 325 4.30 -7.99 -39.27
CA ALA A 325 4.14 -9.35 -39.76
C ALA A 325 4.18 -9.43 -41.30
N LYS A 326 3.56 -8.44 -42.00
CA LYS A 326 3.67 -8.32 -43.46
C LYS A 326 5.08 -8.06 -43.93
N LEU A 327 5.84 -7.18 -43.27
CA LEU A 327 7.24 -6.92 -43.62
C LEU A 327 8.10 -8.19 -43.49
N MET A 328 7.76 -9.04 -42.51
CA MET A 328 8.43 -10.32 -42.24
C MET A 328 7.92 -11.47 -43.14
N GLY A 329 6.94 -11.23 -44.00
CA GLY A 329 6.37 -12.26 -44.89
C GLY A 329 5.57 -13.35 -44.16
N GLN A 330 5.00 -13.01 -42.98
CA GLN A 330 4.27 -13.97 -42.14
C GLN A 330 2.74 -13.91 -42.32
N VAL A 331 2.22 -12.88 -42.96
CA VAL A 331 0.79 -12.67 -43.27
C VAL A 331 0.65 -11.94 -44.62
#